data_a4165a7e94e29599548e0137258945ca
#
_entry.id   a4165a7e94e29599548e0137258945ca
#
_cell.length_a   1.000
_cell.length_b   1.000
_cell.length_c   1.000
_cell.angle_alpha   90.00
_cell.angle_beta   90.00
_cell.angle_gamma   90.00
#
_symmetry.space_group_name_H-M   'P 1'
#
loop_
_entity.id
_entity.type
_entity.pdbx_description
1 polymer ?
#
loop_
_entity_poly.entity_id
_entity_poly.type
_entity_poly.pdbx_seq_one_letter_code
_entity_poly.pdbx_strand_id
1 'polypeptide(L)'
;MFLASMFLASCMLGPNYHTPKTKVAAQWSAGQSEELADAYWWHSFNDPVLSQLIEVAWRNNPSLQSAGVRVVQARAQLNQSIGNLFPQQQAISGGLNYYNQLSATRGPSEFTTSQLLFAASWEADFWGKYRRTIQSDRAAFLSTVAAYDDALVTLIADVASTYVNIRTAEERIRVAEKNLEAERESYRVASVQFKYGETSELDVRQAATLLSQTAAQIPPLQDSLNQAKNALAVYLGEPPDKINEYLKGPGNIPVAPSQVTVGIPRDLLRRRPDVREAGLNAASECALIGVAKANMYPAFSLSGAFGLSSNNVGTNTLSDMFMWQGKALQAGASFVWPVFNYGRLINQVRVQDAQFQAAILNYQSVVLTAQQEVENGLSVFSTQQQALAKLTDAAASARRATELSLIQYKAGETTYTTVLTTEQAQLTSEDGLASAQGNVALGLISIYRALGGGWEMRNSRDVISDEVKGEMERRTNWGAMLEAEHHLPAAQLP
;
A
#
# COMPACT_ATOMS: atom_id res chain seq x y z
N MET A 1 40.85 -5.47 35.75
CA MET A 1 41.00 -4.83 34.41
C MET A 1 40.85 -5.77 33.23
N PHE A 2 41.06 -7.08 33.38
CA PHE A 2 40.92 -8.10 32.27
C PHE A 2 39.45 -8.44 31.89
N LEU A 3 38.47 -8.25 32.76
CA LEU A 3 37.05 -8.51 32.47
C LEU A 3 36.39 -7.41 31.60
N ALA A 4 36.92 -6.19 31.64
CA ALA A 4 36.36 -5.09 30.84
C ALA A 4 36.74 -5.13 29.35
N SER A 5 37.84 -5.79 28.99
CA SER A 5 38.29 -5.94 27.58
C SER A 5 37.60 -7.09 26.82
N MET A 6 36.96 -8.03 27.51
CA MET A 6 36.17 -9.13 26.89
C MET A 6 34.81 -8.67 26.36
N PHE A 7 34.30 -7.51 26.78
CA PHE A 7 33.00 -6.97 26.34
C PHE A 7 33.02 -6.28 24.97
N LEU A 8 34.19 -6.03 24.37
CA LEU A 8 34.32 -5.28 23.13
C LEU A 8 34.30 -6.14 21.84
N ALA A 9 34.36 -7.48 21.95
CA ALA A 9 34.22 -8.39 20.82
C ALA A 9 32.93 -9.21 20.92
N SER A 10 31.78 -8.52 21.05
CA SER A 10 30.48 -9.18 21.11
C SER A 10 30.12 -9.78 19.75
N CYS A 11 30.19 -11.11 19.63
CA CYS A 11 29.81 -11.86 18.43
C CYS A 11 28.29 -11.77 18.20
N MET A 12 27.87 -11.17 17.13
CA MET A 12 26.49 -11.31 16.64
C MET A 12 26.32 -12.64 15.92
N LEU A 13 25.50 -13.53 16.49
CA LEU A 13 25.21 -14.82 15.86
C LEU A 13 24.24 -14.69 14.67
N GLY A 14 24.28 -15.68 13.78
CA GLY A 14 23.40 -15.75 12.60
C GLY A 14 24.00 -15.13 11.34
N PRO A 15 23.32 -15.31 10.20
CA PRO A 15 23.76 -14.75 8.92
C PRO A 15 23.53 -13.24 8.85
N ASN A 16 24.29 -12.58 7.97
CA ASN A 16 24.00 -11.22 7.56
C ASN A 16 23.18 -11.26 6.26
N TYR A 17 22.21 -10.37 6.16
CA TYR A 17 21.40 -10.27 4.95
C TYR A 17 22.20 -9.71 3.77
N HIS A 18 22.01 -10.36 2.63
CA HIS A 18 22.46 -9.87 1.32
C HIS A 18 21.29 -9.97 0.36
N THR A 19 21.05 -8.92 -0.41
CA THR A 19 19.96 -8.92 -1.40
C THR A 19 20.11 -10.12 -2.35
N PRO A 20 19.08 -10.97 -2.46
CA PRO A 20 19.13 -12.15 -3.33
C PRO A 20 19.33 -11.77 -4.78
N LYS A 21 20.10 -12.59 -5.51
CA LYS A 21 20.21 -12.44 -6.96
C LYS A 21 18.90 -12.86 -7.61
N THR A 22 18.36 -12.00 -8.48
CA THR A 22 17.15 -12.22 -9.25
C THR A 22 17.46 -12.17 -10.74
N LYS A 23 16.67 -12.89 -11.53
CA LYS A 23 16.73 -12.81 -12.99
C LYS A 23 15.96 -11.57 -13.43
N VAL A 24 16.67 -10.61 -14.00
CA VAL A 24 16.08 -9.38 -14.56
C VAL A 24 16.43 -9.32 -16.03
N ALA A 25 15.43 -8.99 -16.86
CA ALA A 25 15.63 -8.76 -18.29
C ALA A 25 16.64 -7.65 -18.54
N ALA A 26 17.46 -7.79 -19.56
CA ALA A 26 18.44 -6.76 -19.91
C ALA A 26 17.80 -5.51 -20.52
N GLN A 27 16.67 -5.70 -21.23
CA GLN A 27 15.95 -4.66 -21.94
C GLN A 27 14.44 -4.95 -21.93
N TRP A 28 13.61 -3.91 -22.04
CA TRP A 28 12.19 -4.03 -22.30
C TRP A 28 11.94 -4.31 -23.78
N SER A 29 10.82 -4.98 -24.09
CA SER A 29 10.42 -5.29 -25.47
C SER A 29 10.18 -4.05 -26.34
N ALA A 30 9.74 -2.94 -25.74
CA ALA A 30 9.49 -1.66 -26.40
C ALA A 30 10.71 -0.73 -26.50
N GLY A 31 11.91 -1.19 -26.10
CA GLY A 31 13.12 -0.38 -26.07
C GLY A 31 13.39 0.27 -24.71
N GLN A 32 14.43 1.10 -24.63
CA GLN A 32 14.88 1.79 -23.42
C GLN A 32 15.01 3.29 -23.66
N SER A 33 14.76 4.09 -22.63
CA SER A 33 15.20 5.47 -22.49
C SER A 33 16.11 5.58 -21.31
N GLU A 34 17.12 6.46 -21.35
CA GLU A 34 17.98 6.76 -20.20
C GLU A 34 17.29 7.69 -19.19
N GLU A 35 16.19 8.33 -19.59
CA GLU A 35 15.41 9.18 -18.69
C GLU A 35 14.52 8.36 -17.77
N LEU A 36 14.52 8.72 -16.49
CA LEU A 36 13.65 8.14 -15.48
C LEU A 36 12.22 8.65 -15.65
N ALA A 37 11.24 7.79 -15.36
CA ALA A 37 9.83 8.20 -15.29
C ALA A 37 9.65 9.37 -14.30
N ASP A 38 8.84 10.37 -14.69
CA ASP A 38 8.53 11.52 -13.85
C ASP A 38 7.83 11.06 -12.55
N ALA A 39 8.28 11.59 -11.42
CA ALA A 39 7.67 11.37 -10.13
C ALA A 39 6.19 11.85 -10.07
N TYR A 40 5.86 12.86 -10.84
CA TYR A 40 4.51 13.45 -10.95
C TYR A 40 3.91 13.18 -12.33
N TRP A 41 3.98 11.95 -12.79
CA TRP A 41 3.62 11.50 -14.13
C TRP A 41 2.21 11.92 -14.60
N TRP A 42 1.24 12.12 -13.69
CA TRP A 42 -0.11 12.58 -14.04
C TRP A 42 -0.14 14.01 -14.61
N HIS A 43 0.90 14.80 -14.39
CA HIS A 43 1.04 16.10 -15.04
C HIS A 43 1.20 15.98 -16.57
N SER A 44 1.65 14.83 -17.07
CA SER A 44 1.75 14.56 -18.51
C SER A 44 0.41 14.61 -19.24
N PHE A 45 -0.70 14.43 -18.54
CA PHE A 45 -2.05 14.57 -19.08
C PHE A 45 -2.49 16.03 -19.23
N ASN A 46 -1.77 17.00 -18.66
CA ASN A 46 -2.12 18.42 -18.64
C ASN A 46 -3.56 18.69 -18.13
N ASP A 47 -4.02 17.89 -17.17
CA ASP A 47 -5.36 17.97 -16.59
C ASP A 47 -5.28 18.46 -15.14
N PRO A 48 -5.72 19.71 -14.86
CA PRO A 48 -5.68 20.27 -13.51
C PRO A 48 -6.68 19.59 -12.56
N VAL A 49 -7.79 19.04 -13.09
CA VAL A 49 -8.79 18.33 -12.27
C VAL A 49 -8.19 17.02 -11.76
N LEU A 50 -7.50 16.27 -12.62
CA LEU A 50 -6.81 15.05 -12.22
C LEU A 50 -5.77 15.33 -11.13
N SER A 51 -4.96 16.38 -11.30
CA SER A 51 -3.95 16.77 -10.32
C SER A 51 -4.56 17.14 -8.96
N GLN A 52 -5.69 17.85 -8.98
CA GLN A 52 -6.43 18.21 -7.76
C GLN A 52 -7.01 16.96 -7.06
N LEU A 53 -7.59 16.02 -7.81
CA LEU A 53 -8.16 14.79 -7.27
C LEU A 53 -7.10 13.93 -6.57
N ILE A 54 -5.92 13.79 -7.16
CA ILE A 54 -4.79 13.06 -6.56
C ILE A 54 -4.36 13.72 -5.26
N GLU A 55 -4.26 15.04 -5.24
CA GLU A 55 -3.89 15.79 -4.02
C GLU A 55 -4.91 15.61 -2.89
N VAL A 56 -6.21 15.68 -3.21
CA VAL A 56 -7.30 15.47 -2.23
C VAL A 56 -7.29 14.02 -1.71
N ALA A 57 -7.15 13.05 -2.62
CA ALA A 57 -7.07 11.65 -2.24
C ALA A 57 -5.90 11.37 -1.28
N TRP A 58 -4.72 11.89 -1.60
CA TRP A 58 -3.55 11.72 -0.74
C TRP A 58 -3.77 12.28 0.67
N ARG A 59 -4.44 13.44 0.80
CA ARG A 59 -4.70 14.05 2.11
C ARG A 59 -5.75 13.32 2.93
N ASN A 60 -6.82 12.87 2.26
CA ASN A 60 -8.07 12.50 2.95
C ASN A 60 -8.34 10.98 2.93
N ASN A 61 -7.63 10.19 2.09
CA ASN A 61 -7.95 8.77 1.96
C ASN A 61 -7.73 8.00 3.28
N PRO A 62 -8.78 7.39 3.89
CA PRO A 62 -8.66 6.71 5.18
C PRO A 62 -7.76 5.48 5.15
N SER A 63 -7.70 4.77 4.01
CA SER A 63 -6.84 3.59 3.86
C SER A 63 -5.36 3.96 3.86
N LEU A 64 -5.01 5.06 3.17
CA LEU A 64 -3.65 5.58 3.17
C LEU A 64 -3.26 6.14 4.55
N GLN A 65 -4.16 6.84 5.23
CA GLN A 65 -3.93 7.30 6.60
C GLN A 65 -3.72 6.12 7.56
N SER A 66 -4.50 5.04 7.40
CA SER A 66 -4.29 3.79 8.16
C SER A 66 -2.90 3.19 7.92
N ALA A 67 -2.43 3.20 6.66
CA ALA A 67 -1.05 2.78 6.35
C ALA A 67 -0.01 3.69 7.03
N GLY A 68 -0.23 5.00 7.07
CA GLY A 68 0.62 5.95 7.80
C GLY A 68 0.68 5.67 9.30
N VAL A 69 -0.46 5.39 9.95
CA VAL A 69 -0.51 5.00 11.36
C VAL A 69 0.28 3.71 11.62
N ARG A 70 0.29 2.75 10.68
CA ARG A 70 1.12 1.54 10.79
C ARG A 70 2.62 1.85 10.76
N VAL A 71 3.06 2.88 10.04
CA VAL A 71 4.45 3.35 10.06
C VAL A 71 4.82 3.82 11.47
N VAL A 72 3.97 4.62 12.10
CA VAL A 72 4.16 5.08 13.49
C VAL A 72 4.18 3.90 14.47
N GLN A 73 3.27 2.93 14.30
CA GLN A 73 3.24 1.70 15.09
C GLN A 73 4.54 0.92 14.97
N ALA A 74 5.04 0.70 13.74
CA ALA A 74 6.29 -0.02 13.52
C ALA A 74 7.50 0.70 14.11
N ARG A 75 7.50 2.03 14.09
CA ARG A 75 8.52 2.84 14.76
C ARG A 75 8.48 2.67 16.27
N ALA A 76 7.28 2.66 16.86
CA ALA A 76 7.09 2.39 18.31
C ALA A 76 7.62 1.00 18.68
N GLN A 77 7.34 -0.02 17.86
CA GLN A 77 7.86 -1.38 18.04
C GLN A 77 9.40 -1.40 18.02
N LEU A 78 10.02 -0.74 17.05
CA LEU A 78 11.48 -0.60 16.98
C LEU A 78 12.04 0.07 18.23
N ASN A 79 11.41 1.15 18.72
CA ASN A 79 11.85 1.84 19.93
C ASN A 79 11.70 0.96 21.19
N GLN A 80 10.64 0.14 21.25
CA GLN A 80 10.49 -0.87 22.32
C GLN A 80 11.65 -1.87 22.30
N SER A 81 12.06 -2.36 21.13
CA SER A 81 13.19 -3.28 21.02
C SER A 81 14.53 -2.63 21.34
N ILE A 82 14.71 -1.35 21.00
CA ILE A 82 15.87 -0.56 21.44
C ILE A 82 15.89 -0.43 22.97
N GLY A 83 14.72 -0.19 23.59
CA GLY A 83 14.59 -0.15 25.04
C GLY A 83 15.02 -1.45 25.72
N ASN A 84 14.79 -2.61 25.09
CA ASN A 84 15.21 -3.91 25.62
C ASN A 84 16.74 -4.15 25.60
N LEU A 85 17.53 -3.27 24.99
CA LEU A 85 19.00 -3.35 25.07
C LEU A 85 19.53 -2.90 26.44
N PHE A 86 18.78 -2.05 27.14
CA PHE A 86 19.05 -1.57 28.49
C PHE A 86 18.48 -2.54 29.53
N PRO A 87 18.68 -2.34 30.84
CA PRO A 87 18.11 -3.21 31.88
C PRO A 87 16.60 -3.42 31.63
N GLN A 88 16.21 -4.68 31.35
CA GLN A 88 14.86 -5.01 30.88
C GLN A 88 13.81 -4.94 32.00
N GLN A 89 14.23 -5.15 33.24
CA GLN A 89 13.34 -5.08 34.39
C GLN A 89 13.87 -4.06 35.37
N GLN A 90 13.02 -3.14 35.75
CA GLN A 90 13.24 -2.17 36.82
C GLN A 90 11.91 -1.98 37.52
N ALA A 91 11.83 -2.40 38.76
CA ALA A 91 10.56 -2.39 39.50
C ALA A 91 10.75 -2.03 40.96
N ILE A 92 9.81 -1.32 41.51
CA ILE A 92 9.62 -1.19 42.95
C ILE A 92 8.55 -2.20 43.33
N SER A 93 8.90 -3.10 44.26
CA SER A 93 7.99 -4.09 44.80
C SER A 93 7.90 -3.97 46.32
N GLY A 94 6.69 -4.03 46.85
CA GLY A 94 6.42 -4.07 48.26
C GLY A 94 5.60 -5.31 48.59
N GLY A 95 5.86 -5.90 49.76
CA GLY A 95 5.13 -7.08 50.20
C GLY A 95 5.16 -7.29 51.68
N LEU A 96 4.05 -7.84 52.17
CA LEU A 96 3.92 -8.40 53.52
C LEU A 96 3.58 -9.87 53.36
N ASN A 97 4.50 -10.76 53.76
CA ASN A 97 4.34 -12.19 53.59
C ASN A 97 4.38 -12.89 54.93
N TYR A 98 3.37 -13.70 55.21
CA TYR A 98 3.33 -14.61 56.34
C TYR A 98 3.82 -15.99 55.90
N TYR A 99 4.76 -16.53 56.68
CA TYR A 99 5.31 -17.86 56.45
C TYR A 99 4.97 -18.72 57.65
N ASN A 100 4.48 -19.93 57.38
CA ASN A 100 4.33 -21.01 58.32
C ASN A 100 5.08 -22.20 57.76
N GLN A 101 6.27 -22.46 58.27
CA GLN A 101 7.17 -23.52 57.84
C GLN A 101 7.24 -24.63 58.86
N LEU A 102 6.87 -25.85 58.46
CA LEU A 102 7.09 -27.06 59.26
C LEU A 102 8.50 -27.59 58.96
N SER A 103 9.37 -27.55 59.97
CA SER A 103 10.73 -28.12 59.85
C SER A 103 10.84 -29.34 60.73
N ALA A 104 11.34 -30.47 60.14
CA ALA A 104 11.54 -31.74 60.86
C ALA A 104 12.56 -31.62 62.02
N THR A 105 13.44 -30.62 61.96
CA THR A 105 14.55 -30.48 62.94
C THR A 105 14.34 -29.34 63.94
N ARG A 106 13.46 -28.35 63.67
CA ARG A 106 13.28 -27.15 64.53
C ARG A 106 11.85 -26.90 64.98
N GLY A 107 10.90 -27.74 64.59
CA GLY A 107 9.47 -27.52 64.79
C GLY A 107 8.87 -26.46 63.87
N PRO A 108 7.57 -26.13 64.01
CA PRO A 108 6.91 -25.11 63.21
C PRO A 108 7.51 -23.75 63.53
N SER A 109 7.86 -23.00 62.51
CA SER A 109 8.26 -21.58 62.63
C SER A 109 7.29 -20.71 61.86
N GLU A 110 6.70 -19.77 62.56
CA GLU A 110 5.80 -18.77 61.98
C GLU A 110 6.47 -17.42 62.04
N PHE A 111 6.53 -16.74 60.90
CA PHE A 111 7.05 -15.39 60.84
C PHE A 111 6.44 -14.60 59.69
N THR A 112 6.41 -13.31 59.88
CA THR A 112 5.97 -12.38 58.83
C THR A 112 7.18 -11.55 58.39
N THR A 113 7.29 -11.35 57.07
CA THR A 113 8.29 -10.46 56.47
C THR A 113 7.61 -9.24 55.86
N SER A 114 8.21 -8.08 56.00
CA SER A 114 7.86 -6.86 55.28
C SER A 114 9.04 -6.45 54.41
N GLN A 115 8.74 -6.02 53.17
CA GLN A 115 9.81 -5.57 52.28
C GLN A 115 9.30 -4.47 51.35
N LEU A 116 10.20 -3.56 50.98
CA LEU A 116 10.05 -2.55 49.94
C LEU A 116 11.37 -2.47 49.22
N LEU A 117 11.42 -3.00 47.99
CA LEU A 117 12.65 -3.19 47.21
C LEU A 117 12.53 -2.52 45.85
N PHE A 118 13.55 -1.78 45.45
CA PHE A 118 13.84 -1.49 44.07
C PHE A 118 14.71 -2.63 43.52
N ALA A 119 14.23 -3.32 42.49
CA ALA A 119 14.95 -4.40 41.83
C ALA A 119 15.21 -4.05 40.38
N ALA A 120 16.40 -4.37 39.88
CA ALA A 120 16.77 -4.25 38.50
C ALA A 120 17.38 -5.58 38.02
N SER A 121 17.03 -5.96 36.78
CA SER A 121 17.61 -7.12 36.11
C SER A 121 17.91 -6.81 34.66
N TRP A 122 19.08 -7.22 34.20
CA TRP A 122 19.59 -7.00 32.86
C TRP A 122 20.21 -8.27 32.30
N GLU A 123 19.64 -8.78 31.19
CA GLU A 123 20.28 -9.81 30.37
C GLU A 123 21.26 -9.10 29.40
N ALA A 124 22.55 -9.38 29.57
CA ALA A 124 23.59 -8.78 28.72
C ALA A 124 23.55 -9.41 27.31
N ASP A 125 23.56 -8.56 26.29
CA ASP A 125 23.47 -8.99 24.88
C ASP A 125 24.79 -9.56 24.36
N PHE A 126 25.31 -10.63 24.97
CA PHE A 126 26.59 -11.23 24.63
C PHE A 126 26.58 -11.84 23.23
N TRP A 127 25.51 -12.54 22.86
CA TRP A 127 25.34 -13.26 21.60
C TRP A 127 24.65 -12.45 20.51
N GLY A 128 24.28 -11.22 20.80
CA GLY A 128 23.62 -10.32 19.86
C GLY A 128 22.13 -10.58 19.68
N LYS A 129 21.47 -11.23 20.63
CA LYS A 129 20.02 -11.51 20.59
C LYS A 129 19.20 -10.22 20.43
N TYR A 130 19.42 -9.24 21.31
CA TYR A 130 18.69 -7.96 21.28
C TYR A 130 19.08 -7.12 20.08
N ARG A 131 20.35 -7.08 19.70
CA ARG A 131 20.82 -6.37 18.50
C ARG A 131 20.24 -6.98 17.22
N ARG A 132 20.10 -8.32 17.13
CA ARG A 132 19.43 -8.97 16.00
C ARG A 132 17.93 -8.69 15.98
N THR A 133 17.27 -8.62 17.14
CA THR A 133 15.87 -8.19 17.24
C THR A 133 15.71 -6.76 16.72
N ILE A 134 16.57 -5.83 17.16
CA ILE A 134 16.57 -4.44 16.68
C ILE A 134 16.83 -4.39 15.16
N GLN A 135 17.74 -5.22 14.64
CA GLN A 135 17.99 -5.30 13.20
C GLN A 135 16.75 -5.80 12.44
N SER A 136 16.04 -6.80 12.97
CA SER A 136 14.80 -7.32 12.42
C SER A 136 13.71 -6.24 12.42
N ASP A 137 13.45 -5.61 13.59
CA ASP A 137 12.41 -4.58 13.72
C ASP A 137 12.72 -3.32 12.92
N ARG A 138 14.00 -2.98 12.74
CA ARG A 138 14.40 -1.89 11.85
C ARG A 138 14.08 -2.21 10.39
N ALA A 139 14.33 -3.44 9.96
CA ALA A 139 13.98 -3.87 8.62
C ALA A 139 12.46 -3.92 8.43
N ALA A 140 11.70 -4.42 9.42
CA ALA A 140 10.25 -4.41 9.43
C ALA A 140 9.66 -2.98 9.41
N PHE A 141 10.23 -2.05 10.18
CA PHE A 141 9.84 -0.64 10.12
C PHE A 141 10.05 -0.04 8.71
N LEU A 142 11.22 -0.25 8.11
CA LEU A 142 11.50 0.23 6.75
C LEU A 142 10.60 -0.43 5.70
N SER A 143 10.26 -1.71 5.91
CA SER A 143 9.28 -2.45 5.08
C SER A 143 7.89 -1.79 5.17
N THR A 144 7.44 -1.40 6.37
CA THR A 144 6.16 -0.70 6.54
C THR A 144 6.14 0.67 5.87
N VAL A 145 7.29 1.39 5.84
CA VAL A 145 7.41 2.63 5.05
C VAL A 145 7.29 2.35 3.55
N ALA A 146 7.93 1.28 3.06
CA ALA A 146 7.81 0.88 1.66
C ALA A 146 6.38 0.45 1.30
N ALA A 147 5.68 -0.24 2.21
CA ALA A 147 4.26 -0.59 2.04
C ALA A 147 3.34 0.66 1.98
N TYR A 148 3.65 1.72 2.74
CA TYR A 148 2.95 3.01 2.61
C TYR A 148 3.20 3.63 1.22
N ASP A 149 4.45 3.62 0.76
CA ASP A 149 4.84 4.13 -0.55
C ASP A 149 4.09 3.36 -1.67
N ASP A 150 3.94 2.03 -1.55
CA ASP A 150 3.19 1.19 -2.50
C ASP A 150 1.68 1.48 -2.47
N ALA A 151 1.11 1.66 -1.28
CA ALA A 151 -0.28 2.08 -1.12
C ALA A 151 -0.55 3.44 -1.77
N LEU A 152 0.40 4.39 -1.70
CA LEU A 152 0.31 5.69 -2.35
C LEU A 152 0.36 5.57 -3.88
N VAL A 153 1.30 4.79 -4.45
CA VAL A 153 1.36 4.51 -5.89
C VAL A 153 0.05 3.91 -6.38
N THR A 154 -0.48 2.94 -5.66
CA THR A 154 -1.76 2.29 -5.98
C THR A 154 -2.92 3.29 -5.92
N LEU A 155 -3.02 4.10 -4.87
CA LEU A 155 -4.07 5.13 -4.73
C LEU A 155 -4.05 6.13 -5.88
N ILE A 156 -2.87 6.64 -6.25
CA ILE A 156 -2.71 7.59 -7.37
C ILE A 156 -3.19 6.96 -8.68
N ALA A 157 -2.79 5.72 -8.96
CA ALA A 157 -3.19 5.01 -10.17
C ALA A 157 -4.70 4.71 -10.19
N ASP A 158 -5.29 4.33 -9.05
CA ASP A 158 -6.72 4.04 -8.93
C ASP A 158 -7.57 5.31 -9.10
N VAL A 159 -7.16 6.44 -8.50
CA VAL A 159 -7.81 7.76 -8.71
C VAL A 159 -7.75 8.16 -10.18
N ALA A 160 -6.57 8.07 -10.80
CA ALA A 160 -6.39 8.45 -12.20
C ALA A 160 -7.20 7.55 -13.15
N SER A 161 -7.18 6.23 -12.93
CA SER A 161 -7.94 5.27 -13.74
C SER A 161 -9.45 5.48 -13.60
N THR A 162 -9.93 5.71 -12.38
CA THR A 162 -11.35 5.96 -12.12
C THR A 162 -11.80 7.29 -12.74
N TYR A 163 -10.96 8.33 -12.68
CA TYR A 163 -11.24 9.59 -13.35
C TYR A 163 -11.32 9.43 -14.88
N VAL A 164 -10.38 8.71 -15.49
CA VAL A 164 -10.43 8.39 -16.94
C VAL A 164 -11.69 7.61 -17.28
N ASN A 165 -12.09 6.63 -16.46
CA ASN A 165 -13.33 5.88 -16.66
C ASN A 165 -14.57 6.76 -16.59
N ILE A 166 -14.63 7.73 -15.65
CA ILE A 166 -15.71 8.72 -15.56
C ILE A 166 -15.79 9.53 -16.87
N ARG A 167 -14.66 10.10 -17.31
CA ARG A 167 -14.61 10.92 -18.54
C ARG A 167 -14.95 10.11 -19.79
N THR A 168 -14.52 8.85 -19.83
CA THR A 168 -14.86 7.93 -20.94
C THR A 168 -16.35 7.61 -20.95
N ALA A 169 -16.96 7.35 -19.79
CA ALA A 169 -18.40 7.09 -19.70
C ALA A 169 -19.23 8.34 -20.07
N GLU A 170 -18.82 9.53 -19.65
CA GLU A 170 -19.45 10.79 -20.03
C GLU A 170 -19.40 11.01 -21.55
N GLU A 171 -18.26 10.73 -22.19
CA GLU A 171 -18.10 10.81 -23.66
C GLU A 171 -18.98 9.79 -24.38
N ARG A 172 -19.03 8.53 -23.92
CA ARG A 172 -19.87 7.49 -24.51
C ARG A 172 -21.36 7.81 -24.40
N ILE A 173 -21.80 8.38 -23.29
CA ILE A 173 -23.18 8.88 -23.11
C ILE A 173 -23.45 9.99 -24.12
N ARG A 174 -22.54 10.96 -24.26
CA ARG A 174 -22.67 12.06 -25.23
C ARG A 174 -22.74 11.57 -26.67
N VAL A 175 -21.95 10.54 -27.02
CA VAL A 175 -22.00 9.90 -28.33
C VAL A 175 -23.35 9.21 -28.52
N ALA A 176 -23.82 8.44 -27.57
CA ALA A 176 -25.12 7.75 -27.66
C ALA A 176 -26.30 8.73 -27.77
N GLU A 177 -26.32 9.81 -26.98
CA GLU A 177 -27.35 10.86 -27.03
C GLU A 177 -27.35 11.60 -28.38
N LYS A 178 -26.17 11.90 -28.92
CA LYS A 178 -26.04 12.53 -30.25
C LYS A 178 -26.55 11.63 -31.37
N ASN A 179 -26.22 10.34 -31.35
CA ASN A 179 -26.72 9.38 -32.34
C ASN A 179 -28.24 9.17 -32.18
N LEU A 180 -28.76 9.10 -30.94
CA LEU A 180 -30.19 9.01 -30.64
C LEU A 180 -30.97 10.19 -31.25
N GLU A 181 -30.44 11.41 -31.21
CA GLU A 181 -31.08 12.59 -31.85
C GLU A 181 -31.08 12.47 -33.37
N ALA A 182 -29.98 12.01 -34.00
CA ALA A 182 -29.93 11.74 -35.44
C ALA A 182 -30.93 10.67 -35.86
N GLU A 183 -31.02 9.57 -35.09
CA GLU A 183 -31.99 8.48 -35.33
C GLU A 183 -33.45 8.92 -35.18
N ARG A 184 -33.74 9.84 -34.25
CA ARG A 184 -35.08 10.46 -34.14
C ARG A 184 -35.47 11.19 -35.40
N GLU A 185 -34.52 11.94 -36.01
CA GLU A 185 -34.78 12.60 -37.28
C GLU A 185 -34.99 11.61 -38.41
N SER A 186 -34.19 10.52 -38.49
CA SER A 186 -34.38 9.44 -39.45
C SER A 186 -35.75 8.76 -39.31
N TYR A 187 -36.17 8.45 -38.07
CA TYR A 187 -37.50 7.91 -37.77
C TYR A 187 -38.62 8.89 -38.21
N ARG A 188 -38.43 10.19 -37.94
CA ARG A 188 -39.39 11.22 -38.41
C ARG A 188 -39.53 11.25 -39.92
N VAL A 189 -38.39 11.18 -40.66
CA VAL A 189 -38.39 11.15 -42.12
C VAL A 189 -39.12 9.92 -42.64
N ALA A 190 -38.78 8.72 -42.15
CA ALA A 190 -39.43 7.47 -42.54
C ALA A 190 -40.95 7.48 -42.27
N SER A 191 -41.34 8.04 -41.09
CA SER A 191 -42.77 8.16 -40.73
C SER A 191 -43.54 9.11 -41.66
N VAL A 192 -42.94 10.22 -42.10
CA VAL A 192 -43.54 11.15 -43.03
C VAL A 192 -43.68 10.53 -44.41
N GLN A 193 -42.62 9.89 -44.94
CA GLN A 193 -42.65 9.20 -46.24
C GLN A 193 -43.69 8.08 -46.27
N PHE A 194 -43.84 7.31 -45.17
CA PHE A 194 -44.89 6.30 -45.06
C PHE A 194 -46.29 6.91 -45.09
N LYS A 195 -46.52 8.01 -44.38
CA LYS A 195 -47.80 8.74 -44.42
C LYS A 195 -48.21 9.21 -45.81
N TYR A 196 -47.24 9.55 -46.66
CA TYR A 196 -47.49 9.94 -48.04
C TYR A 196 -47.43 8.79 -49.03
N GLY A 197 -47.21 7.54 -48.58
CA GLY A 197 -47.20 6.33 -49.40
C GLY A 197 -45.90 6.11 -50.19
N GLU A 198 -44.82 6.83 -49.83
CA GLU A 198 -43.53 6.76 -50.50
C GLU A 198 -42.63 5.65 -49.98
N THR A 199 -42.92 5.10 -48.80
CA THR A 199 -42.16 4.02 -48.19
C THR A 199 -43.09 3.03 -47.46
N SER A 200 -42.52 1.89 -46.95
CA SER A 200 -43.26 0.82 -46.30
C SER A 200 -43.34 1.02 -44.75
N GLU A 201 -44.34 0.37 -44.10
CA GLU A 201 -44.38 0.29 -42.66
C GLU A 201 -43.10 -0.38 -42.08
N LEU A 202 -42.48 -1.27 -42.85
CA LEU A 202 -41.23 -1.95 -42.46
C LEU A 202 -40.13 -0.94 -42.13
N ASP A 203 -39.93 0.10 -42.95
CA ASP A 203 -38.90 1.12 -42.75
C ASP A 203 -39.15 1.90 -41.46
N VAL A 204 -40.41 2.26 -41.18
CA VAL A 204 -40.78 2.93 -39.91
C VAL A 204 -40.50 2.04 -38.72
N ARG A 205 -40.80 0.72 -38.81
CA ARG A 205 -40.56 -0.24 -37.72
C ARG A 205 -39.07 -0.47 -37.48
N GLN A 206 -38.26 -0.52 -38.56
CA GLN A 206 -36.82 -0.62 -38.46
C GLN A 206 -36.22 0.63 -37.77
N ALA A 207 -36.65 1.82 -38.19
CA ALA A 207 -36.23 3.07 -37.56
C ALA A 207 -36.61 3.13 -36.05
N ALA A 208 -37.84 2.75 -35.71
CA ALA A 208 -38.28 2.68 -34.30
C ALA A 208 -37.48 1.68 -33.49
N THR A 209 -37.08 0.55 -34.09
CA THR A 209 -36.26 -0.47 -33.45
C THR A 209 -34.88 0.05 -33.11
N LEU A 210 -34.19 0.67 -34.08
CA LEU A 210 -32.85 1.25 -33.85
C LEU A 210 -32.90 2.35 -32.79
N LEU A 211 -33.82 3.30 -32.90
CA LEU A 211 -34.03 4.37 -31.91
C LEU A 211 -34.21 3.82 -30.48
N SER A 212 -34.99 2.75 -30.30
CA SER A 212 -35.23 2.12 -29.03
C SER A 212 -34.00 1.37 -28.53
N GLN A 213 -33.23 0.73 -29.41
CA GLN A 213 -31.99 0.05 -29.05
C GLN A 213 -30.90 1.02 -28.60
N THR A 214 -30.73 2.15 -29.29
CA THR A 214 -29.77 3.18 -28.88
C THR A 214 -30.20 3.84 -27.59
N ALA A 215 -31.49 4.16 -27.39
CA ALA A 215 -32.02 4.67 -26.15
C ALA A 215 -31.78 3.72 -24.97
N ALA A 216 -31.89 2.41 -25.21
CA ALA A 216 -31.67 1.39 -24.17
C ALA A 216 -30.19 1.24 -23.76
N GLN A 217 -29.22 1.74 -24.51
CA GLN A 217 -27.80 1.73 -24.15
C GLN A 217 -27.44 2.82 -23.13
N ILE A 218 -28.20 3.91 -23.06
CA ILE A 218 -27.88 5.06 -22.20
C ILE A 218 -27.98 4.72 -20.71
N PRO A 219 -29.06 4.08 -20.17
CA PRO A 219 -29.17 3.81 -18.74
C PRO A 219 -28.02 2.96 -18.18
N PRO A 220 -27.55 1.88 -18.81
CA PRO A 220 -26.37 1.14 -18.33
C PRO A 220 -25.09 1.98 -18.29
N LEU A 221 -24.88 2.90 -19.25
CA LEU A 221 -23.74 3.82 -19.24
C LEU A 221 -23.85 4.83 -18.08
N GLN A 222 -25.06 5.35 -17.81
CA GLN A 222 -25.32 6.22 -16.67
C GLN A 222 -25.08 5.50 -15.34
N ASP A 223 -25.48 4.24 -15.24
CA ASP A 223 -25.20 3.43 -14.04
C ASP A 223 -23.70 3.22 -13.83
N SER A 224 -22.97 2.86 -14.90
CA SER A 224 -21.52 2.74 -14.88
C SER A 224 -20.81 4.04 -14.48
N LEU A 225 -21.29 5.18 -14.98
CA LEU A 225 -20.81 6.51 -14.59
C LEU A 225 -21.02 6.78 -13.09
N ASN A 226 -22.21 6.47 -12.58
CA ASN A 226 -22.52 6.66 -11.16
C ASN A 226 -21.67 5.75 -10.28
N GLN A 227 -21.47 4.48 -10.66
CA GLN A 227 -20.59 3.56 -9.94
C GLN A 227 -19.15 4.07 -9.90
N ALA A 228 -18.62 4.57 -11.03
CA ALA A 228 -17.28 5.15 -11.09
C ALA A 228 -17.16 6.42 -10.21
N LYS A 229 -18.17 7.29 -10.20
CA LYS A 229 -18.23 8.46 -9.31
C LYS A 229 -18.24 8.06 -7.82
N ASN A 230 -19.02 7.05 -7.47
CA ASN A 230 -19.06 6.54 -6.10
C ASN A 230 -17.73 5.92 -5.67
N ALA A 231 -17.05 5.19 -6.58
CA ALA A 231 -15.71 4.67 -6.31
C ALA A 231 -14.68 5.79 -6.10
N LEU A 232 -14.74 6.85 -6.93
CA LEU A 232 -13.87 8.02 -6.77
C LEU A 232 -14.11 8.71 -5.42
N ALA A 233 -15.36 8.83 -4.96
CA ALA A 233 -15.68 9.41 -3.66
C ALA A 233 -14.99 8.66 -2.51
N VAL A 234 -14.95 7.32 -2.55
CA VAL A 234 -14.23 6.49 -1.57
C VAL A 234 -12.73 6.78 -1.60
N TYR A 235 -12.12 6.90 -2.78
CA TYR A 235 -10.70 7.23 -2.90
C TYR A 235 -10.37 8.63 -2.36
N LEU A 236 -11.28 9.59 -2.54
CA LEU A 236 -11.12 10.95 -2.02
C LEU A 236 -11.41 11.05 -0.51
N GLY A 237 -11.97 10.01 0.12
CA GLY A 237 -12.42 10.07 1.51
C GLY A 237 -13.63 11.01 1.72
N GLU A 238 -14.44 11.21 0.68
CA GLU A 238 -15.58 12.11 0.68
C GLU A 238 -16.91 11.37 0.49
N PRO A 239 -18.03 11.90 0.96
CA PRO A 239 -19.34 11.36 0.66
C PRO A 239 -19.68 11.45 -0.84
N PRO A 240 -20.45 10.50 -1.41
CA PRO A 240 -20.75 10.46 -2.85
C PRO A 240 -21.48 11.70 -3.40
N ASP A 241 -22.25 12.41 -2.58
CA ASP A 241 -22.99 13.62 -2.99
C ASP A 241 -22.07 14.79 -3.35
N LYS A 242 -20.86 14.85 -2.79
CA LYS A 242 -19.89 15.92 -3.06
C LYS A 242 -19.06 15.73 -4.32
N ILE A 243 -19.04 14.53 -4.90
CA ILE A 243 -18.10 14.20 -5.98
C ILE A 243 -18.22 15.11 -7.20
N ASN A 244 -19.44 15.59 -7.51
CA ASN A 244 -19.67 16.46 -8.66
C ASN A 244 -19.02 17.86 -8.49
N GLU A 245 -18.67 18.27 -7.27
CA GLU A 245 -17.95 19.52 -7.02
C GLU A 245 -16.51 19.45 -7.50
N TYR A 246 -15.88 18.28 -7.33
CA TYR A 246 -14.51 18.01 -7.75
C TYR A 246 -14.37 17.76 -9.25
N LEU A 247 -15.45 17.31 -9.93
CA LEU A 247 -15.43 16.95 -11.36
C LEU A 247 -15.73 18.13 -12.29
N LYS A 248 -15.84 19.36 -11.76
CA LYS A 248 -16.07 20.57 -12.55
C LYS A 248 -14.86 20.84 -13.46
N GLY A 249 -15.10 20.97 -14.79
CA GLY A 249 -14.06 21.21 -15.77
C GLY A 249 -14.51 20.90 -17.19
N PRO A 250 -13.61 20.87 -18.19
CA PRO A 250 -13.92 20.67 -19.59
C PRO A 250 -14.62 19.35 -19.93
N GLY A 251 -14.51 18.34 -19.07
CA GLY A 251 -15.17 17.04 -19.24
C GLY A 251 -14.57 16.13 -20.31
N ASN A 252 -13.42 16.47 -20.87
CA ASN A 252 -12.76 15.67 -21.91
C ASN A 252 -12.00 14.49 -21.30
N ILE A 253 -11.85 13.41 -22.08
CA ILE A 253 -10.96 12.31 -21.73
C ILE A 253 -9.52 12.83 -21.73
N PRO A 254 -8.72 12.61 -20.65
CA PRO A 254 -7.34 13.04 -20.62
C PRO A 254 -6.53 12.44 -21.76
N VAL A 255 -5.77 13.28 -22.46
CA VAL A 255 -4.98 12.85 -23.63
C VAL A 255 -3.61 12.39 -23.17
N ALA A 256 -3.30 11.12 -23.41
CA ALA A 256 -1.98 10.56 -23.12
C ALA A 256 -0.94 11.07 -24.14
N PRO A 257 0.31 11.32 -23.71
CA PRO A 257 1.42 11.62 -24.64
C PRO A 257 1.65 10.44 -25.60
N SER A 258 2.15 10.76 -26.79
CA SER A 258 2.40 9.75 -27.83
C SER A 258 3.57 8.81 -27.53
N GLN A 259 4.50 9.25 -26.68
CA GLN A 259 5.68 8.49 -26.27
C GLN A 259 5.77 8.44 -24.75
N VAL A 260 6.21 7.30 -24.23
CA VAL A 260 6.45 7.08 -22.81
C VAL A 260 7.94 6.82 -22.60
N THR A 261 8.52 7.54 -21.67
CA THR A 261 9.90 7.36 -21.27
C THR A 261 9.96 6.22 -20.25
N VAL A 262 10.60 5.12 -20.59
CA VAL A 262 10.77 3.95 -19.73
C VAL A 262 12.25 3.72 -19.45
N GLY A 263 12.65 3.84 -18.20
CA GLY A 263 14.04 3.67 -17.79
C GLY A 263 14.57 2.23 -17.90
N ILE A 264 15.80 2.00 -17.44
CA ILE A 264 16.45 0.68 -17.47
C ILE A 264 15.76 -0.29 -16.51
N PRO A 265 15.45 -1.56 -16.92
CA PRO A 265 14.68 -2.51 -16.10
C PRO A 265 15.22 -2.71 -14.68
N ARG A 266 16.54 -2.82 -14.54
CA ARG A 266 17.18 -3.13 -13.25
C ARG A 266 17.03 -2.00 -12.23
N ASP A 267 17.14 -0.76 -12.66
CA ASP A 267 17.14 0.40 -11.76
C ASP A 267 15.69 0.75 -11.36
N LEU A 268 14.74 0.59 -12.28
CA LEU A 268 13.32 0.79 -12.01
C LEU A 268 12.78 -0.21 -10.99
N LEU A 269 13.12 -1.51 -11.14
CA LEU A 269 12.68 -2.53 -10.20
C LEU A 269 13.20 -2.28 -8.78
N ARG A 270 14.37 -1.67 -8.61
CA ARG A 270 14.90 -1.29 -7.29
C ARG A 270 14.16 -0.11 -6.66
N ARG A 271 13.55 0.75 -7.47
CA ARG A 271 12.79 1.93 -7.00
C ARG A 271 11.36 1.56 -6.59
N ARG A 272 10.82 0.47 -7.11
CA ARG A 272 9.45 0.02 -6.77
C ARG A 272 9.31 -0.23 -5.28
N PRO A 273 8.29 0.37 -4.64
CA PRO A 273 8.08 0.19 -3.21
C PRO A 273 7.78 -1.26 -2.79
N ASP A 274 6.99 -2.00 -3.58
CA ASP A 274 6.66 -3.41 -3.32
C ASP A 274 7.90 -4.33 -3.35
N VAL A 275 8.83 -4.10 -4.27
CA VAL A 275 10.10 -4.83 -4.34
C VAL A 275 10.98 -4.48 -3.15
N ARG A 276 11.01 -3.22 -2.73
CA ARG A 276 11.73 -2.77 -1.53
C ARG A 276 11.14 -3.41 -0.26
N GLU A 277 9.82 -3.43 -0.16
CA GLU A 277 9.08 -4.06 0.94
C GLU A 277 9.45 -5.54 1.07
N ALA A 278 9.34 -6.30 -0.02
CA ALA A 278 9.68 -7.72 -0.03
C ALA A 278 11.15 -8.00 0.35
N GLY A 279 12.08 -7.16 -0.12
CA GLY A 279 13.49 -7.25 0.24
C GLY A 279 13.76 -6.97 1.71
N LEU A 280 13.08 -5.98 2.29
CA LEU A 280 13.19 -5.62 3.71
C LEU A 280 12.55 -6.66 4.62
N ASN A 281 11.43 -7.28 4.19
CA ASN A 281 10.83 -8.42 4.89
C ASN A 281 11.81 -9.60 4.95
N ALA A 282 12.49 -9.92 3.85
CA ALA A 282 13.53 -10.95 3.86
C ALA A 282 14.72 -10.57 4.77
N ALA A 283 15.09 -9.31 4.86
CA ALA A 283 16.13 -8.84 5.78
C ALA A 283 15.72 -9.01 7.25
N SER A 284 14.45 -8.74 7.57
CA SER A 284 13.88 -8.97 8.91
C SER A 284 13.96 -10.44 9.30
N GLU A 285 13.47 -11.35 8.45
CA GLU A 285 13.51 -12.80 8.70
C GLU A 285 14.95 -13.35 8.82
N CYS A 286 15.88 -12.83 8.03
CA CYS A 286 17.30 -13.17 8.14
C CYS A 286 17.87 -12.84 9.54
N ALA A 287 17.51 -11.68 10.09
CA ALA A 287 17.97 -11.28 11.41
C ALA A 287 17.41 -12.17 12.53
N LEU A 288 16.16 -12.63 12.40
CA LEU A 288 15.51 -13.53 13.35
C LEU A 288 16.17 -14.92 13.45
N ILE A 289 16.87 -15.40 12.41
CA ILE A 289 17.72 -16.59 12.52
C ILE A 289 18.80 -16.39 13.59
N GLY A 290 19.36 -15.17 13.66
CA GLY A 290 20.35 -14.80 14.68
C GLY A 290 19.76 -14.81 16.08
N VAL A 291 18.54 -14.33 16.26
CA VAL A 291 17.80 -14.39 17.54
C VAL A 291 17.56 -15.82 17.96
N ALA A 292 17.07 -16.67 17.04
CA ALA A 292 16.83 -18.09 17.31
C ALA A 292 18.12 -18.83 17.67
N LYS A 293 19.24 -18.55 16.99
CA LYS A 293 20.55 -19.10 17.32
C LYS A 293 21.04 -18.65 18.69
N ALA A 294 20.87 -17.37 19.05
CA ALA A 294 21.29 -16.84 20.35
C ALA A 294 20.63 -17.58 21.52
N ASN A 295 19.35 -17.99 21.37
CA ASN A 295 18.63 -18.74 22.39
C ASN A 295 19.19 -20.18 22.66
N MET A 296 20.13 -20.67 21.86
CA MET A 296 20.82 -21.95 22.09
C MET A 296 22.01 -21.81 23.04
N TYR A 297 22.46 -20.60 23.32
CA TYR A 297 23.63 -20.28 24.12
C TYR A 297 23.26 -19.80 25.51
N PRO A 298 24.22 -19.80 26.48
CA PRO A 298 23.96 -19.33 27.82
C PRO A 298 23.55 -17.85 27.83
N ALA A 299 22.42 -17.52 28.47
CA ALA A 299 22.03 -16.15 28.75
C ALA A 299 22.71 -15.69 30.06
N PHE A 300 23.41 -14.58 30.03
CA PHE A 300 24.09 -13.98 31.18
C PHE A 300 23.28 -12.79 31.69
N SER A 301 22.93 -12.82 32.97
CA SER A 301 22.13 -11.79 33.60
C SER A 301 22.84 -11.18 34.81
N LEU A 302 22.71 -9.87 34.94
CA LEU A 302 23.06 -9.11 36.14
C LEU A 302 21.77 -8.71 36.85
N SER A 303 21.67 -8.98 38.13
CA SER A 303 20.52 -8.59 38.93
C SER A 303 20.96 -7.86 40.22
N GLY A 304 20.16 -6.91 40.65
CA GLY A 304 20.36 -6.24 41.92
C GLY A 304 19.04 -5.82 42.52
N ALA A 305 19.00 -5.81 43.83
CA ALA A 305 17.90 -5.25 44.61
C ALA A 305 18.44 -4.41 45.77
N PHE A 306 17.85 -3.27 45.95
CA PHE A 306 18.13 -2.37 47.08
C PHE A 306 16.83 -1.89 47.68
N GLY A 307 16.78 -1.86 49.02
CA GLY A 307 15.59 -1.35 49.69
C GLY A 307 15.57 -1.63 51.19
N LEU A 308 14.39 -1.84 51.66
CA LEU A 308 14.09 -2.05 53.06
C LEU A 308 13.44 -3.41 53.25
N SER A 309 13.86 -4.16 54.26
CA SER A 309 13.27 -5.46 54.59
C SER A 309 13.39 -5.72 56.09
N SER A 310 12.37 -6.29 56.70
CA SER A 310 12.40 -6.75 58.08
C SER A 310 11.52 -7.99 58.24
N ASN A 311 11.67 -8.66 59.37
CA ASN A 311 10.82 -9.76 59.78
C ASN A 311 10.52 -9.68 61.28
N ASN A 312 9.53 -10.43 61.74
CA ASN A 312 9.18 -10.51 63.18
C ASN A 312 9.81 -11.73 63.88
N VAL A 313 11.01 -12.14 63.48
CA VAL A 313 11.75 -13.25 64.13
C VAL A 313 12.61 -12.73 65.27
N GLY A 314 12.50 -13.36 66.46
CA GLY A 314 13.25 -12.98 67.64
C GLY A 314 12.73 -11.66 68.22
N THR A 315 13.62 -10.69 68.35
CA THR A 315 13.31 -9.36 68.95
C THR A 315 12.95 -8.34 67.82
N ASN A 316 12.99 -8.75 66.58
CA ASN A 316 12.70 -7.86 65.42
C ASN A 316 11.20 -7.59 65.30
N THR A 317 10.85 -6.43 64.82
CA THR A 317 9.49 -6.03 64.48
C THR A 317 9.39 -5.68 62.96
N LEU A 318 8.20 -5.70 62.42
CA LEU A 318 7.99 -5.33 61.00
C LEU A 318 8.34 -3.86 60.72
N SER A 319 8.22 -3.00 61.77
CA SER A 319 8.55 -1.57 61.68
C SER A 319 10.06 -1.30 61.61
N ASP A 320 10.89 -2.26 62.00
CA ASP A 320 12.36 -2.14 61.91
C ASP A 320 12.86 -2.05 60.45
N MET A 321 12.00 -2.33 59.47
CA MET A 321 12.31 -2.09 58.09
C MET A 321 12.67 -0.62 57.78
N PHE A 322 12.15 0.34 58.55
CA PHE A 322 12.44 1.78 58.38
C PHE A 322 13.71 2.24 59.11
N MET A 323 14.33 1.35 59.88
CA MET A 323 15.59 1.63 60.60
C MET A 323 16.80 1.30 59.72
N TRP A 324 18.00 1.70 60.15
CA TRP A 324 19.24 1.41 59.41
C TRP A 324 19.46 -0.09 59.20
N GLN A 325 19.08 -0.92 60.18
CA GLN A 325 19.20 -2.37 60.12
C GLN A 325 18.26 -3.03 59.10
N GLY A 326 17.18 -2.36 58.72
CA GLY A 326 16.25 -2.83 57.72
C GLY A 326 16.74 -2.66 56.25
N LYS A 327 17.89 -2.01 56.02
CA LYS A 327 18.44 -1.85 54.69
C LYS A 327 18.92 -3.19 54.12
N ALA A 328 18.42 -3.53 52.93
CA ALA A 328 18.79 -4.73 52.21
C ALA A 328 19.44 -4.33 50.88
N LEU A 329 20.58 -4.93 50.59
CA LEU A 329 21.26 -4.84 49.29
C LEU A 329 21.61 -6.26 48.82
N GLN A 330 21.17 -6.58 47.62
CA GLN A 330 21.54 -7.83 46.93
C GLN A 330 22.02 -7.46 45.55
N ALA A 331 23.14 -8.04 45.11
CA ALA A 331 23.61 -7.94 43.75
C ALA A 331 24.28 -9.25 43.35
N GLY A 332 24.07 -9.68 42.12
CA GLY A 332 24.63 -10.93 41.60
C GLY A 332 24.66 -11.01 40.11
N ALA A 333 25.51 -11.87 39.59
CA ALA A 333 25.54 -12.31 38.21
C ALA A 333 25.09 -13.78 38.19
N SER A 334 24.31 -14.10 37.16
CA SER A 334 23.82 -15.45 36.91
C SER A 334 23.87 -15.78 35.44
N PHE A 335 23.87 -17.07 35.12
CA PHE A 335 23.66 -17.52 33.76
C PHE A 335 22.66 -18.68 33.73
N VAL A 336 21.92 -18.77 32.62
CA VAL A 336 21.00 -19.87 32.34
C VAL A 336 21.34 -20.44 30.97
N TRP A 337 21.62 -21.74 30.93
CA TRP A 337 21.89 -22.45 29.67
C TRP A 337 20.95 -23.66 29.50
N PRO A 338 20.06 -23.63 28.48
CA PRO A 338 19.12 -24.71 28.24
C PRO A 338 19.83 -25.91 27.52
N VAL A 339 20.56 -26.75 28.29
CA VAL A 339 21.36 -27.87 27.74
C VAL A 339 20.49 -29.02 27.25
N PHE A 340 19.44 -29.38 27.99
CA PHE A 340 18.55 -30.50 27.63
C PHE A 340 17.20 -29.93 27.11
N ASN A 341 17.07 -29.85 25.79
CA ASN A 341 15.88 -29.29 25.14
C ASN A 341 15.29 -30.19 24.04
N TYR A 342 15.75 -31.46 23.94
CA TYR A 342 15.24 -32.49 23.03
C TYR A 342 15.12 -32.03 21.56
N GLY A 343 16.02 -31.19 21.09
CA GLY A 343 16.04 -30.65 19.73
C GLY A 343 15.09 -29.45 19.50
N ARG A 344 14.33 -29.01 20.47
CA ARG A 344 13.37 -27.87 20.35
C ARG A 344 14.04 -26.61 19.83
N LEU A 345 15.16 -26.20 20.39
CA LEU A 345 15.86 -24.98 19.98
C LEU A 345 16.48 -25.09 18.59
N ILE A 346 17.04 -26.27 18.22
CA ILE A 346 17.55 -26.52 16.88
C ILE A 346 16.41 -26.41 15.86
N ASN A 347 15.25 -27.01 16.15
CA ASN A 347 14.10 -26.94 15.26
C ASN A 347 13.52 -25.51 15.16
N GLN A 348 13.61 -24.70 16.22
CA GLN A 348 13.24 -23.30 16.15
C GLN A 348 14.14 -22.50 15.18
N VAL A 349 15.46 -22.78 15.15
CA VAL A 349 16.37 -22.20 14.14
C VAL A 349 15.99 -22.67 12.74
N ARG A 350 15.65 -23.97 12.55
CA ARG A 350 15.22 -24.51 11.25
C ARG A 350 13.91 -23.86 10.75
N VAL A 351 12.96 -23.64 11.66
CA VAL A 351 11.71 -22.92 11.34
C VAL A 351 12.03 -21.53 10.81
N GLN A 352 12.90 -20.78 11.52
CA GLN A 352 13.27 -19.43 11.13
C GLN A 352 14.06 -19.40 9.81
N ASP A 353 14.94 -20.37 9.58
CA ASP A 353 15.66 -20.50 8.31
C ASP A 353 14.72 -20.77 7.14
N ALA A 354 13.70 -21.63 7.34
CA ALA A 354 12.67 -21.89 6.34
C ALA A 354 11.80 -20.64 6.06
N GLN A 355 11.46 -19.86 7.08
CA GLN A 355 10.74 -18.58 6.92
C GLN A 355 11.57 -17.58 6.10
N PHE A 356 12.86 -17.46 6.38
CA PHE A 356 13.77 -16.64 5.58
C PHE A 356 13.84 -17.12 4.12
N GLN A 357 13.95 -18.44 3.89
CA GLN A 357 13.96 -18.98 2.52
C GLN A 357 12.64 -18.69 1.79
N ALA A 358 11.51 -18.79 2.48
CA ALA A 358 10.20 -18.41 1.91
C ALA A 358 10.16 -16.93 1.54
N ALA A 359 10.69 -16.04 2.38
CA ALA A 359 10.77 -14.62 2.11
C ALA A 359 11.67 -14.29 0.89
N ILE A 360 12.79 -15.01 0.71
CA ILE A 360 13.63 -14.91 -0.51
C ILE A 360 12.84 -15.28 -1.77
N LEU A 361 12.11 -16.39 -1.73
CA LEU A 361 11.30 -16.85 -2.88
C LEU A 361 10.17 -15.83 -3.18
N ASN A 362 9.54 -15.28 -2.14
CA ASN A 362 8.56 -14.21 -2.31
C ASN A 362 9.18 -12.98 -2.97
N TYR A 363 10.34 -12.51 -2.51
CA TYR A 363 11.07 -11.40 -3.16
C TYR A 363 11.33 -11.67 -4.64
N GLN A 364 11.78 -12.89 -4.99
CA GLN A 364 12.01 -13.27 -6.39
C GLN A 364 10.71 -13.25 -7.21
N SER A 365 9.60 -13.71 -6.62
CA SER A 365 8.27 -13.67 -7.25
C SER A 365 7.82 -12.26 -7.52
N VAL A 366 7.93 -11.36 -6.54
CA VAL A 366 7.56 -9.93 -6.68
C VAL A 366 8.37 -9.27 -7.80
N VAL A 367 9.68 -9.54 -7.89
CA VAL A 367 10.53 -9.01 -8.98
C VAL A 367 10.09 -9.51 -10.36
N LEU A 368 9.67 -10.78 -10.48
CA LEU A 368 9.16 -11.33 -11.76
C LEU A 368 7.80 -10.74 -12.13
N THR A 369 6.90 -10.61 -11.15
CA THR A 369 5.59 -9.98 -11.34
C THR A 369 5.75 -8.51 -11.77
N ALA A 370 6.66 -7.78 -11.14
CA ALA A 370 6.96 -6.40 -11.51
C ALA A 370 7.42 -6.27 -12.96
N GLN A 371 8.26 -7.19 -13.45
CA GLN A 371 8.67 -7.21 -14.86
C GLN A 371 7.49 -7.51 -15.79
N GLN A 372 6.64 -8.47 -15.42
CA GLN A 372 5.44 -8.81 -16.19
C GLN A 372 4.49 -7.61 -16.30
N GLU A 373 4.27 -6.89 -15.21
CA GLU A 373 3.38 -5.72 -15.20
C GLU A 373 3.86 -4.62 -16.14
N VAL A 374 5.17 -4.31 -16.15
CA VAL A 374 5.73 -3.31 -17.06
C VAL A 374 5.57 -3.74 -18.52
N GLU A 375 5.94 -4.99 -18.87
CA GLU A 375 5.80 -5.52 -20.22
C GLU A 375 4.35 -5.52 -20.69
N ASN A 376 3.41 -5.93 -19.83
CA ASN A 376 1.98 -5.89 -20.14
C ASN A 376 1.50 -4.45 -20.36
N GLY A 377 1.91 -3.51 -19.51
CA GLY A 377 1.55 -2.09 -19.66
C GLY A 377 2.04 -1.51 -21.00
N LEU A 378 3.28 -1.76 -21.37
CA LEU A 378 3.88 -1.32 -22.62
C LEU A 378 3.14 -1.91 -23.85
N SER A 379 2.84 -3.21 -23.80
CA SER A 379 2.09 -3.90 -24.85
C SER A 379 0.68 -3.32 -25.00
N VAL A 380 -0.05 -3.14 -23.89
CA VAL A 380 -1.40 -2.57 -23.90
C VAL A 380 -1.37 -1.15 -24.46
N PHE A 381 -0.48 -0.29 -23.99
CA PHE A 381 -0.39 1.09 -24.47
C PHE A 381 -0.13 1.17 -25.96
N SER A 382 0.87 0.43 -26.49
CA SER A 382 1.20 0.41 -27.90
C SER A 382 0.04 -0.10 -28.77
N THR A 383 -0.62 -1.19 -28.36
CA THR A 383 -1.74 -1.77 -29.12
C THR A 383 -2.97 -0.87 -29.11
N GLN A 384 -3.27 -0.21 -27.98
CA GLN A 384 -4.38 0.73 -27.88
C GLN A 384 -4.15 2.00 -28.71
N GLN A 385 -2.92 2.50 -28.82
CA GLN A 385 -2.60 3.61 -29.72
C GLN A 385 -2.84 3.24 -31.19
N GLN A 386 -2.44 2.04 -31.59
CA GLN A 386 -2.69 1.56 -32.97
C GLN A 386 -4.19 1.40 -33.25
N ALA A 387 -4.94 0.87 -32.28
CA ALA A 387 -6.39 0.74 -32.39
C ALA A 387 -7.07 2.12 -32.47
N LEU A 388 -6.65 3.08 -31.62
CA LEU A 388 -7.16 4.45 -31.62
C LEU A 388 -7.03 5.12 -33.00
N ALA A 389 -5.87 4.99 -33.68
CA ALA A 389 -5.65 5.55 -34.98
C ALA A 389 -6.65 4.98 -36.03
N LYS A 390 -6.88 3.66 -36.01
CA LYS A 390 -7.82 3.00 -36.93
C LYS A 390 -9.28 3.33 -36.61
N LEU A 391 -9.65 3.42 -35.32
CA LEU A 391 -11.01 3.79 -34.93
C LEU A 391 -11.32 5.26 -35.23
N THR A 392 -10.31 6.14 -35.21
CA THR A 392 -10.46 7.53 -35.65
C THR A 392 -10.85 7.61 -37.13
N ASP A 393 -10.13 6.87 -37.98
CA ASP A 393 -10.45 6.80 -39.42
C ASP A 393 -11.83 6.15 -39.67
N ALA A 394 -12.16 5.09 -38.93
CA ALA A 394 -13.44 4.40 -39.00
C ALA A 394 -14.62 5.29 -38.63
N ALA A 395 -14.52 6.00 -37.48
CA ALA A 395 -15.58 6.90 -37.04
C ALA A 395 -15.81 8.07 -37.98
N ALA A 396 -14.74 8.64 -38.57
CA ALA A 396 -14.85 9.70 -39.56
C ALA A 396 -15.53 9.19 -40.86
N SER A 397 -15.17 8.00 -41.33
CA SER A 397 -15.76 7.39 -42.50
C SER A 397 -17.22 6.99 -42.30
N ALA A 398 -17.54 6.40 -41.12
CA ALA A 398 -18.91 5.99 -40.80
C ALA A 398 -19.85 7.20 -40.69
N ARG A 399 -19.41 8.29 -40.06
CA ARG A 399 -20.17 9.56 -39.98
C ARG A 399 -20.49 10.09 -41.35
N ARG A 400 -19.51 10.10 -42.28
CA ARG A 400 -19.74 10.56 -43.66
C ARG A 400 -20.65 9.64 -44.43
N ALA A 401 -20.55 8.33 -44.24
CA ALA A 401 -21.44 7.36 -44.88
C ALA A 401 -22.90 7.54 -44.45
N THR A 402 -23.14 7.76 -43.16
CA THR A 402 -24.49 8.04 -42.60
C THR A 402 -25.07 9.33 -43.19
N GLU A 403 -24.27 10.39 -43.24
CA GLU A 403 -24.70 11.66 -43.83
C GLU A 403 -25.13 11.49 -45.30
N LEU A 404 -24.33 10.78 -46.08
CA LEU A 404 -24.62 10.53 -47.50
C LEU A 404 -25.85 9.63 -47.69
N SER A 405 -25.95 8.53 -46.91
CA SER A 405 -27.08 7.60 -46.98
C SER A 405 -28.42 8.28 -46.65
N LEU A 406 -28.44 9.18 -45.67
CA LEU A 406 -29.65 9.94 -45.34
C LEU A 406 -30.06 10.93 -46.43
N ILE A 407 -29.09 11.58 -47.11
CA ILE A 407 -29.35 12.45 -48.24
C ILE A 407 -29.96 11.63 -49.39
N GLN A 408 -29.37 10.49 -49.74
CA GLN A 408 -29.86 9.60 -50.81
C GLN A 408 -31.24 9.01 -50.50
N TYR A 409 -31.51 8.66 -49.24
CA TYR A 409 -32.81 8.16 -48.78
C TYR A 409 -33.90 9.27 -48.93
N LYS A 410 -33.58 10.50 -48.50
CA LYS A 410 -34.49 11.64 -48.68
C LYS A 410 -34.79 11.94 -50.16
N ALA A 411 -33.86 11.65 -51.07
CA ALA A 411 -34.01 11.79 -52.53
C ALA A 411 -34.70 10.59 -53.18
N GLY A 412 -34.98 9.51 -52.44
CA GLY A 412 -35.57 8.27 -53.00
C GLY A 412 -34.59 7.39 -53.76
N GLU A 413 -33.27 7.66 -53.68
CA GLU A 413 -32.21 6.96 -54.41
C GLU A 413 -31.74 5.69 -53.71
N THR A 414 -32.06 5.49 -52.42
CA THR A 414 -31.65 4.30 -51.62
C THR A 414 -32.76 3.87 -50.67
N THR A 415 -32.68 2.63 -50.17
CA THR A 415 -33.61 2.08 -49.17
C THR A 415 -33.26 2.50 -47.77
N TYR A 416 -34.24 2.48 -46.85
CA TYR A 416 -34.00 2.76 -45.42
C TYR A 416 -33.00 1.78 -44.80
N THR A 417 -32.94 0.54 -45.28
CA THR A 417 -31.96 -0.46 -44.82
C THR A 417 -30.51 0.03 -44.94
N THR A 418 -30.20 0.84 -45.97
CA THR A 418 -28.87 1.45 -46.11
C THR A 418 -28.62 2.48 -45.00
N VAL A 419 -29.60 3.34 -44.71
CA VAL A 419 -29.51 4.33 -43.59
C VAL A 419 -29.33 3.61 -42.27
N LEU A 420 -30.17 2.59 -41.99
CA LEU A 420 -30.07 1.77 -40.78
C LEU A 420 -28.66 1.19 -40.58
N THR A 421 -28.09 0.60 -41.62
CA THR A 421 -26.76 -0.04 -41.58
C THR A 421 -25.65 0.99 -41.28
N THR A 422 -25.73 2.18 -41.91
CA THR A 422 -24.74 3.23 -41.75
C THR A 422 -24.87 3.88 -40.36
N GLU A 423 -26.09 4.10 -39.85
CA GLU A 423 -26.32 4.63 -38.47
C GLU A 423 -25.77 3.66 -37.40
N GLN A 424 -26.02 2.35 -37.53
CA GLN A 424 -25.45 1.33 -36.65
C GLN A 424 -23.91 1.30 -36.70
N ALA A 425 -23.32 1.41 -37.88
CA ALA A 425 -21.88 1.47 -38.05
C ALA A 425 -21.28 2.75 -37.46
N GLN A 426 -21.97 3.90 -37.57
CA GLN A 426 -21.56 5.16 -36.95
C GLN A 426 -21.56 5.07 -35.44
N LEU A 427 -22.67 4.62 -34.84
CA LEU A 427 -22.76 4.46 -33.38
C LEU A 427 -21.67 3.55 -32.85
N THR A 428 -21.46 2.39 -33.48
CA THR A 428 -20.43 1.42 -33.09
C THR A 428 -19.03 2.00 -33.18
N SER A 429 -18.73 2.72 -34.27
CA SER A 429 -17.40 3.30 -34.51
C SER A 429 -17.11 4.49 -33.57
N GLU A 430 -18.09 5.35 -33.32
CA GLU A 430 -17.95 6.49 -32.41
C GLU A 430 -17.84 6.04 -30.95
N ASP A 431 -18.60 5.04 -30.50
CA ASP A 431 -18.48 4.43 -29.15
C ASP A 431 -17.14 3.72 -29.00
N GLY A 432 -16.71 2.98 -30.03
CA GLY A 432 -15.38 2.36 -30.07
C GLY A 432 -14.24 3.37 -29.98
N LEU A 433 -14.37 4.52 -30.66
CA LEU A 433 -13.40 5.61 -30.59
C LEU A 433 -13.30 6.20 -29.18
N ALA A 434 -14.43 6.51 -28.55
CA ALA A 434 -14.46 7.03 -27.17
C ALA A 434 -13.82 6.03 -26.19
N SER A 435 -14.14 4.74 -26.33
CA SER A 435 -13.55 3.68 -25.52
C SER A 435 -12.04 3.55 -25.75
N ALA A 436 -11.56 3.63 -26.99
CA ALA A 436 -10.14 3.54 -27.32
C ALA A 436 -9.35 4.72 -26.75
N GLN A 437 -9.91 5.94 -26.77
CA GLN A 437 -9.30 7.11 -26.14
C GLN A 437 -9.07 6.89 -24.65
N GLY A 438 -10.09 6.39 -23.93
CA GLY A 438 -9.96 6.03 -22.53
C GLY A 438 -8.92 4.93 -22.31
N ASN A 439 -8.92 3.89 -23.13
CA ASN A 439 -8.00 2.76 -23.00
C ASN A 439 -6.53 3.15 -23.20
N VAL A 440 -6.23 4.10 -24.08
CA VAL A 440 -4.85 4.64 -24.23
C VAL A 440 -4.40 5.34 -22.95
N ALA A 441 -5.28 6.15 -22.34
CA ALA A 441 -4.97 6.82 -21.08
C ALA A 441 -4.79 5.80 -19.93
N LEU A 442 -5.66 4.79 -19.83
CA LEU A 442 -5.53 3.71 -18.85
C LEU A 442 -4.25 2.88 -19.06
N GLY A 443 -3.87 2.62 -20.31
CA GLY A 443 -2.62 1.96 -20.65
C GLY A 443 -1.41 2.73 -20.12
N LEU A 444 -1.39 4.05 -20.27
CA LEU A 444 -0.33 4.91 -19.73
C LEU A 444 -0.28 4.87 -18.20
N ILE A 445 -1.43 4.96 -17.53
CA ILE A 445 -1.53 4.86 -16.08
C ILE A 445 -0.98 3.52 -15.59
N SER A 446 -1.32 2.42 -16.29
CA SER A 446 -0.83 1.09 -15.92
C SER A 446 0.69 0.97 -16.03
N ILE A 447 1.32 1.61 -17.01
CA ILE A 447 2.79 1.68 -17.12
C ILE A 447 3.37 2.41 -15.91
N TYR A 448 2.88 3.61 -15.59
CA TYR A 448 3.45 4.39 -14.47
C TYR A 448 3.24 3.71 -13.11
N ARG A 449 2.10 3.05 -12.91
CA ARG A 449 1.87 2.19 -11.75
C ARG A 449 2.90 1.05 -11.69
N ALA A 450 3.11 0.36 -12.81
CA ALA A 450 4.08 -0.74 -12.91
C ALA A 450 5.53 -0.29 -12.72
N LEU A 451 5.84 0.95 -13.07
CA LEU A 451 7.14 1.58 -12.81
C LEU A 451 7.31 2.05 -11.35
N GLY A 452 6.22 2.04 -10.57
CA GLY A 452 6.22 2.48 -9.18
C GLY A 452 6.38 4.00 -9.03
N GLY A 453 5.92 4.80 -10.00
CA GLY A 453 6.02 6.26 -9.95
C GLY A 453 4.95 6.90 -9.04
N GLY A 454 5.30 8.01 -8.37
CA GLY A 454 4.35 8.81 -7.57
C GLY A 454 4.57 8.78 -6.06
N TRP A 455 5.26 7.78 -5.50
CA TRP A 455 5.53 7.71 -4.05
C TRP A 455 6.42 8.86 -3.55
N GLU A 456 7.18 9.48 -4.43
CA GLU A 456 8.06 10.61 -4.12
C GLU A 456 7.31 11.84 -3.56
N MET A 457 5.99 11.93 -3.78
CA MET A 457 5.13 12.92 -3.12
C MET A 457 5.28 12.91 -1.60
N ARG A 458 5.51 11.74 -1.00
CA ARG A 458 5.71 11.60 0.45
C ARG A 458 6.86 12.44 0.98
N ASN A 459 7.92 12.68 0.17
CA ASN A 459 9.11 13.44 0.62
C ASN A 459 8.79 14.89 1.01
N SER A 460 7.63 15.42 0.64
CA SER A 460 7.20 16.78 0.94
C SER A 460 6.28 16.90 2.16
N ARG A 461 5.79 15.77 2.72
CA ARG A 461 4.77 15.77 3.78
C ARG A 461 4.87 14.57 4.70
N ASP A 462 4.19 14.67 5.85
CA ASP A 462 4.02 13.59 6.80
C ASP A 462 3.08 12.49 6.26
N VAL A 463 3.26 11.26 6.77
CA VAL A 463 2.44 10.08 6.45
C VAL A 463 1.10 10.05 7.20
N ILE A 464 0.95 10.87 8.24
CA ILE A 464 -0.28 11.02 9.03
C ILE A 464 -0.72 12.48 9.06
N SER A 465 -2.04 12.71 8.99
CA SER A 465 -2.63 14.04 9.06
C SER A 465 -2.60 14.61 10.48
N ASP A 466 -2.62 15.94 10.59
CA ASP A 466 -2.63 16.61 11.89
C ASP A 466 -3.90 16.29 12.70
N GLU A 467 -5.03 15.99 12.04
CA GLU A 467 -6.25 15.54 12.69
C GLU A 467 -6.05 14.20 13.39
N VAL A 468 -5.46 13.21 12.69
CA VAL A 468 -5.15 11.89 13.24
C VAL A 468 -4.15 12.00 14.38
N LYS A 469 -3.10 12.85 14.25
CA LYS A 469 -2.16 13.12 15.35
C LYS A 469 -2.87 13.63 16.58
N GLY A 470 -3.73 14.64 16.43
CA GLY A 470 -4.49 15.21 17.55
C GLY A 470 -5.43 14.22 18.24
N GLU A 471 -6.00 13.27 17.47
CA GLU A 471 -6.78 12.17 18.07
C GLU A 471 -5.90 11.18 18.86
N MET A 472 -4.73 10.86 18.35
CA MET A 472 -3.79 9.96 19.02
C MET A 472 -3.24 10.57 20.30
N GLU A 473 -2.89 11.86 20.30
CA GLU A 473 -2.40 12.61 21.47
C GLU A 473 -3.43 12.69 22.59
N ARG A 474 -4.71 12.84 22.27
CA ARG A 474 -5.79 12.85 23.27
C ARG A 474 -5.94 11.53 24.02
N ARG A 475 -5.51 10.41 23.45
CA ARG A 475 -5.65 9.07 24.03
C ARG A 475 -4.41 8.60 24.78
N THR A 476 -3.22 9.02 24.34
CA THR A 476 -1.94 8.49 24.85
C THR A 476 -0.87 9.56 24.71
N ASN A 477 0.04 9.62 25.68
CA ASN A 477 1.21 10.50 25.61
C ASN A 477 2.21 9.95 24.58
N TRP A 478 2.24 10.51 23.40
CA TRP A 478 3.17 10.15 22.33
C TRP A 478 4.48 10.93 22.38
N GLY A 479 4.56 12.03 23.16
CA GLY A 479 5.70 12.94 23.13
C GLY A 479 6.00 13.42 21.72
N ALA A 480 7.26 13.55 21.35
CA ALA A 480 7.70 13.98 20.02
C ALA A 480 7.52 12.90 18.92
N MET A 481 7.02 11.72 19.24
CA MET A 481 7.01 10.58 18.31
C MET A 481 6.04 10.76 17.13
N LEU A 482 5.06 11.66 17.24
CA LEU A 482 4.14 12.01 16.17
C LEU A 482 4.68 13.08 15.22
N GLU A 483 5.85 13.65 15.50
CA GLU A 483 6.55 14.52 14.56
C GLU A 483 7.23 13.69 13.46
N ALA A 484 7.13 14.13 12.20
CA ALA A 484 7.66 13.39 11.03
C ALA A 484 9.13 13.00 11.20
N GLU A 485 9.96 13.87 11.77
CA GLU A 485 11.37 13.65 12.01
C GLU A 485 11.66 12.46 12.94
N HIS A 486 10.73 12.09 13.80
CA HIS A 486 10.87 11.02 14.78
C HIS A 486 10.31 9.68 14.34
N HIS A 487 9.30 9.67 13.47
CA HIS A 487 8.69 8.41 12.99
C HIS A 487 9.03 8.05 11.54
N LEU A 488 9.58 8.97 10.74
CA LEU A 488 10.11 8.64 9.42
C LEU A 488 11.62 8.39 9.46
N PRO A 489 12.17 7.56 8.57
CA PRO A 489 13.60 7.46 8.38
C PRO A 489 14.13 8.80 7.84
N ALA A 490 15.26 9.26 8.35
CA ALA A 490 15.99 10.35 7.72
C ALA A 490 16.17 9.99 6.23
N ALA A 491 15.81 10.90 5.32
CA ALA A 491 15.85 10.64 3.89
C ALA A 491 17.28 10.21 3.49
N GLN A 492 17.52 8.92 3.47
CA GLN A 492 18.61 8.34 2.74
C GLN A 492 18.09 8.18 1.31
N LEU A 493 18.17 9.28 0.59
CA LEU A 493 18.14 9.24 -0.86
C LEU A 493 19.40 8.49 -1.31
N PRO A 494 19.30 7.56 -2.26
CA PRO A 494 20.44 6.87 -2.83
C PRO A 494 21.38 7.81 -3.54
#